data_fdc76d820a92b7ef1fb274cd4291c46a
#
_entry.id   fdc76d820a92b7ef1fb274cd4291c46a
#
_cell.length_a   1.000
_cell.length_b   1.000
_cell.length_c   1.000
_cell.angle_alpha   90.00
_cell.angle_beta   90.00
_cell.angle_gamma   90.00
#
_symmetry.space_group_name_H-M   'P 1'
#
loop_
_entity.id
_entity.type
_entity.pdbx_description
1 polymer ?
#
loop_
_entity_poly.entity_id
_entity_poly.type
_entity_poly.pdbx_seq_one_letter_code
_entity_poly.pdbx_strand_id
1 'polypeptide(L)'
;MSVLPQAGWMQREGLAELVVALGADHMRWVGGCVRDTLLALDVHDVDCATIHLPNEVIRRCKDAGIKVVPTGIDHGTVTAVFKGGPVEITTLRQDVATDGRRATVAFASDWKDDAARRDFTINALYAHPETSEIDDYFGGLDDLDARTVRFIGDARQRIKEDHLRILRYFRFQARFGAEWDDEAVTACEELSATLKGLSRERVAMELLAICALPDPYAAFERMRELGVLAVILPETTPAQMTALQGLIAAEAAQGFAPDPIRRLAALLPPLAPVAETVAVRLRLSRAQRARLMTAAERMGEDAENPQALAYKYKNESAIDRLLMAGADAQLLKGWEAPRFPLKGGAIVARGVGAGPEVARIMREIEARWVSEGFPDEARVLQMLDDALS
;
A
#
# COMPACT_ATOMS: atom_id res chain seq x y z
N MET A 1 30.89 -15.40 -9.71
CA MET A 1 29.77 -14.60 -10.18
C MET A 1 28.50 -15.15 -9.52
N SER A 2 27.68 -14.33 -8.94
CA SER A 2 26.42 -14.76 -8.34
C SER A 2 25.38 -14.97 -9.44
N VAL A 3 24.56 -16.01 -9.28
CA VAL A 3 23.53 -16.38 -10.26
C VAL A 3 22.17 -16.29 -9.62
N LEU A 4 21.20 -15.67 -10.29
CA LEU A 4 19.83 -15.55 -9.83
C LEU A 4 19.17 -16.95 -9.82
N PRO A 5 18.62 -17.41 -8.68
CA PRO A 5 17.90 -18.67 -8.62
C PRO A 5 16.72 -18.72 -9.58
N GLN A 6 16.39 -19.91 -10.09
CA GLN A 6 15.20 -20.10 -10.91
C GLN A 6 13.94 -19.81 -10.09
N ALA A 7 13.05 -19.00 -10.64
CA ALA A 7 11.80 -18.61 -10.00
C ALA A 7 10.61 -18.71 -10.98
N GLY A 8 9.42 -18.95 -10.42
CA GLY A 8 8.22 -19.19 -11.23
C GLY A 8 7.84 -18.05 -12.16
N TRP A 9 8.14 -16.81 -11.78
CA TRP A 9 7.86 -15.66 -12.63
C TRP A 9 8.66 -15.65 -13.94
N MET A 10 9.86 -16.25 -13.98
CA MET A 10 10.70 -16.35 -15.19
C MET A 10 10.06 -17.20 -16.29
N GLN A 11 9.10 -18.05 -15.92
CA GLN A 11 8.35 -18.91 -16.84
C GLN A 11 7.00 -18.29 -17.27
N ARG A 12 6.74 -17.03 -16.96
CA ARG A 12 5.52 -16.32 -17.40
C ARG A 12 5.46 -16.29 -18.92
N GLU A 13 4.26 -16.57 -19.48
CA GLU A 13 3.97 -16.50 -20.91
C GLU A 13 4.36 -15.12 -21.46
N GLY A 14 5.15 -15.08 -22.51
CA GLY A 14 5.59 -13.88 -23.22
C GLY A 14 6.96 -13.33 -22.81
N LEU A 15 7.57 -13.79 -21.69
CA LEU A 15 8.88 -13.28 -21.30
C LEU A 15 10.01 -13.78 -22.21
N ALA A 16 9.95 -15.02 -22.69
CA ALA A 16 10.93 -15.55 -23.64
C ALA A 16 10.87 -14.78 -24.96
N GLU A 17 9.68 -14.49 -25.45
CA GLU A 17 9.46 -13.69 -26.65
C GLU A 17 9.97 -12.25 -26.47
N LEU A 18 9.81 -11.68 -25.28
CA LEU A 18 10.35 -10.36 -24.95
C LEU A 18 11.88 -10.35 -24.98
N VAL A 19 12.51 -11.38 -24.40
CA VAL A 19 13.98 -11.53 -24.43
C VAL A 19 14.50 -11.63 -25.87
N VAL A 20 13.83 -12.41 -26.71
CA VAL A 20 14.18 -12.51 -28.15
C VAL A 20 13.99 -11.17 -28.85
N ALA A 21 12.87 -10.47 -28.59
CA ALA A 21 12.58 -9.19 -29.24
C ALA A 21 13.59 -8.10 -28.88
N LEU A 22 13.99 -8.00 -27.61
CA LEU A 22 14.95 -7.00 -27.16
C LEU A 22 16.41 -7.42 -27.37
N GLY A 23 16.67 -8.73 -27.40
CA GLY A 23 18.01 -9.30 -27.38
C GLY A 23 18.56 -9.45 -25.96
N ALA A 24 18.97 -10.67 -25.60
CA ALA A 24 19.41 -11.01 -24.24
C ALA A 24 20.55 -10.14 -23.70
N ASP A 25 21.52 -9.80 -24.56
CA ASP A 25 22.65 -8.94 -24.18
C ASP A 25 22.26 -7.46 -24.01
N HIS A 26 21.07 -7.07 -24.52
CA HIS A 26 20.60 -5.69 -24.53
C HIS A 26 19.56 -5.39 -23.45
N MET A 27 19.24 -6.35 -22.60
CA MET A 27 18.31 -6.17 -21.48
C MET A 27 18.79 -6.89 -20.22
N ARG A 28 18.26 -6.48 -19.08
CA ARG A 28 18.44 -7.14 -17.78
C ARG A 28 17.13 -7.10 -17.01
N TRP A 29 16.81 -8.16 -16.30
CA TRP A 29 15.84 -8.07 -15.20
C TRP A 29 16.43 -7.22 -14.08
N VAL A 30 15.63 -6.41 -13.39
CA VAL A 30 16.21 -5.41 -12.47
C VAL A 30 15.30 -5.10 -11.27
N GLY A 31 15.91 -4.69 -10.18
CA GLY A 31 15.21 -4.12 -9.03
C GLY A 31 14.42 -5.14 -8.23
N GLY A 32 13.10 -4.91 -8.09
CA GLY A 32 12.24 -5.70 -7.22
C GLY A 32 12.23 -7.18 -7.53
N CYS A 33 12.10 -7.57 -8.79
CA CYS A 33 12.04 -8.99 -9.18
C CYS A 33 13.36 -9.74 -8.90
N VAL A 34 14.51 -9.10 -9.07
CA VAL A 34 15.82 -9.70 -8.76
C VAL A 34 15.98 -9.84 -7.25
N ARG A 35 15.80 -8.75 -6.50
CA ARG A 35 15.90 -8.72 -5.03
C ARG A 35 14.97 -9.73 -4.36
N ASP A 36 13.68 -9.70 -4.71
CA ASP A 36 12.68 -10.56 -4.07
C ASP A 36 12.92 -12.04 -4.40
N THR A 37 13.43 -12.36 -5.61
CA THR A 37 13.87 -13.71 -5.96
C THR A 37 15.04 -14.19 -5.09
N LEU A 38 16.06 -13.35 -4.88
CA LEU A 38 17.20 -13.66 -4.00
C LEU A 38 16.77 -13.89 -2.54
N LEU A 39 15.71 -13.22 -2.11
CA LEU A 39 15.13 -13.37 -0.77
C LEU A 39 14.10 -14.51 -0.68
N ALA A 40 13.89 -15.27 -1.76
CA ALA A 40 12.84 -16.29 -1.85
C ALA A 40 11.44 -15.77 -1.51
N LEU A 41 11.15 -14.51 -1.87
CA LEU A 41 9.84 -13.86 -1.74
C LEU A 41 9.05 -13.93 -3.05
N ASP A 42 7.74 -13.79 -2.95
CA ASP A 42 6.86 -13.73 -4.12
C ASP A 42 7.13 -12.48 -4.96
N VAL A 43 7.31 -12.68 -6.26
CA VAL A 43 7.52 -11.61 -7.24
C VAL A 43 6.20 -11.30 -7.94
N HIS A 44 5.69 -10.10 -7.73
CA HIS A 44 4.45 -9.63 -8.35
C HIS A 44 4.73 -8.84 -9.63
N ASP A 45 5.63 -7.86 -9.56
CA ASP A 45 5.98 -6.99 -10.66
C ASP A 45 7.33 -7.39 -11.26
N VAL A 46 7.41 -7.40 -12.57
CA VAL A 46 8.64 -7.71 -13.31
C VAL A 46 9.08 -6.46 -14.06
N ASP A 47 10.26 -5.98 -13.72
CA ASP A 47 10.90 -4.83 -14.34
C ASP A 47 12.11 -5.26 -15.17
N CYS A 48 12.28 -4.63 -16.32
CA CYS A 48 13.45 -4.83 -17.14
C CYS A 48 14.07 -3.48 -17.53
N ALA A 49 15.39 -3.43 -17.51
CA ALA A 49 16.17 -2.33 -18.04
C ALA A 49 16.72 -2.71 -19.43
N THR A 50 16.84 -1.75 -20.34
CA THR A 50 17.39 -2.00 -21.69
C THR A 50 18.18 -0.82 -22.21
N ILE A 51 19.18 -1.10 -23.06
CA ILE A 51 19.93 -0.06 -23.79
C ILE A 51 19.14 0.56 -24.94
N HIS A 52 18.03 -0.08 -25.36
CA HIS A 52 17.23 0.43 -26.48
C HIS A 52 16.43 1.65 -26.06
N LEU A 53 16.37 2.66 -26.93
CA LEU A 53 15.51 3.83 -26.76
C LEU A 53 14.02 3.43 -26.80
N PRO A 54 13.11 4.17 -26.18
CA PRO A 54 11.70 3.80 -26.07
C PRO A 54 11.02 3.51 -27.42
N ASN A 55 11.31 4.30 -28.45
CA ASN A 55 10.76 4.08 -29.79
C ASN A 55 11.27 2.77 -30.41
N GLU A 56 12.52 2.40 -30.14
CA GLU A 56 13.11 1.14 -30.60
C GLU A 56 12.49 -0.04 -29.84
N VAL A 57 12.27 0.09 -28.53
CA VAL A 57 11.52 -0.92 -27.73
C VAL A 57 10.13 -1.14 -28.32
N ILE A 58 9.39 -0.06 -28.60
CA ILE A 58 8.05 -0.15 -29.20
C ILE A 58 8.10 -0.86 -30.56
N ARG A 59 9.07 -0.52 -31.41
CA ARG A 59 9.21 -1.13 -32.73
C ARG A 59 9.49 -2.63 -32.61
N ARG A 60 10.51 -3.03 -31.84
CA ARG A 60 10.91 -4.43 -31.65
C ARG A 60 9.79 -5.29 -31.07
N CYS A 61 9.10 -4.79 -30.07
CA CYS A 61 7.96 -5.48 -29.47
C CYS A 61 6.82 -5.65 -30.48
N LYS A 62 6.49 -4.62 -31.28
CA LYS A 62 5.47 -4.72 -32.33
C LYS A 62 5.84 -5.73 -33.41
N ASP A 63 7.10 -5.74 -33.85
CA ASP A 63 7.60 -6.70 -34.84
C ASP A 63 7.51 -8.15 -34.34
N ALA A 64 7.63 -8.35 -33.00
CA ALA A 64 7.45 -9.63 -32.33
C ALA A 64 5.98 -9.94 -31.96
N GLY A 65 5.00 -9.10 -32.32
CA GLY A 65 3.59 -9.27 -31.97
C GLY A 65 3.26 -8.98 -30.50
N ILE A 66 4.16 -8.36 -29.75
CA ILE A 66 3.97 -8.02 -28.34
C ILE A 66 3.23 -6.68 -28.23
N LYS A 67 2.11 -6.66 -27.49
CA LYS A 67 1.36 -5.44 -27.22
C LYS A 67 2.11 -4.57 -26.23
N VAL A 68 2.33 -3.29 -26.57
CA VAL A 68 3.00 -2.31 -25.71
C VAL A 68 2.17 -1.04 -25.54
N VAL A 69 2.32 -0.43 -24.35
CA VAL A 69 1.70 0.84 -24.00
C VAL A 69 2.81 1.81 -23.54
N PRO A 70 2.88 3.04 -24.10
CA PRO A 70 3.87 4.04 -23.70
C PRO A 70 3.44 4.72 -22.39
N THR A 71 3.60 4.05 -21.28
CA THR A 71 3.16 4.52 -19.95
C THR A 71 3.96 5.68 -19.38
N GLY A 72 5.21 5.87 -19.85
CA GLY A 72 6.11 6.92 -19.37
C GLY A 72 7.23 7.21 -20.38
N ILE A 73 6.88 7.45 -21.64
CA ILE A 73 7.84 7.58 -22.75
C ILE A 73 8.85 8.72 -22.52
N ASP A 74 8.40 9.84 -21.94
CA ASP A 74 9.24 10.98 -21.60
C ASP A 74 10.26 10.65 -20.49
N HIS A 75 10.00 9.58 -19.74
CA HIS A 75 10.87 9.04 -18.71
C HIS A 75 11.58 7.75 -19.14
N GLY A 76 11.47 7.37 -20.40
CA GLY A 76 12.12 6.19 -20.94
C GLY A 76 11.40 4.87 -20.65
N THR A 77 10.15 4.87 -20.17
CA THR A 77 9.43 3.66 -19.79
C THR A 77 8.32 3.30 -20.79
N VAL A 78 8.29 2.02 -21.15
CA VAL A 78 7.27 1.39 -21.99
C VAL A 78 6.79 0.13 -21.27
N THR A 79 5.49 -0.13 -21.24
CA THR A 79 4.93 -1.34 -20.61
C THR A 79 4.52 -2.36 -21.67
N ALA A 80 5.13 -3.55 -21.64
CA ALA A 80 4.66 -4.70 -22.41
C ALA A 80 3.53 -5.39 -21.65
N VAL A 81 2.46 -5.78 -22.37
CA VAL A 81 1.24 -6.33 -21.78
C VAL A 81 1.12 -7.80 -22.14
N PHE A 82 1.25 -8.67 -21.14
CA PHE A 82 1.09 -10.12 -21.26
C PHE A 82 -0.09 -10.64 -20.43
N LYS A 83 -0.56 -11.85 -20.71
CA LYS A 83 -1.62 -12.49 -19.91
C LYS A 83 -1.18 -12.73 -18.44
N GLY A 84 0.11 -13.03 -18.25
CA GLY A 84 0.71 -13.24 -16.93
C GLY A 84 0.97 -11.95 -16.12
N GLY A 85 0.62 -10.79 -16.65
CA GLY A 85 0.85 -9.48 -16.05
C GLY A 85 1.76 -8.57 -16.89
N PRO A 86 1.77 -7.27 -16.63
CA PRO A 86 2.59 -6.31 -17.34
C PRO A 86 4.09 -6.50 -17.00
N VAL A 87 4.94 -6.02 -17.91
CA VAL A 87 6.39 -5.88 -17.71
C VAL A 87 6.75 -4.43 -18.02
N GLU A 88 7.32 -3.74 -17.06
CA GLU A 88 7.88 -2.40 -17.29
C GLU A 88 9.26 -2.50 -17.90
N ILE A 89 9.44 -1.86 -19.06
CA ILE A 89 10.70 -1.82 -19.80
C ILE A 89 11.20 -0.39 -19.74
N THR A 90 12.31 -0.17 -19.04
CA THR A 90 12.91 1.14 -18.89
C THR A 90 14.24 1.23 -19.62
N THR A 91 14.38 2.20 -20.51
CA THR A 91 15.67 2.52 -21.16
C THR A 91 16.66 2.98 -20.10
N LEU A 92 17.91 2.55 -20.19
CA LEU A 92 18.99 3.00 -19.30
C LEU A 92 19.05 4.55 -19.29
N ARG A 93 19.17 5.10 -18.10
CA ARG A 93 19.14 6.56 -17.89
C ARG A 93 20.31 7.01 -17.02
N GLN A 94 20.76 8.22 -17.28
CA GLN A 94 21.67 8.97 -16.44
C GLN A 94 20.98 10.30 -16.07
N ASP A 95 20.98 10.67 -14.81
CA ASP A 95 20.42 11.94 -14.36
C ASP A 95 21.44 13.05 -14.61
N VAL A 96 21.14 13.95 -15.56
CA VAL A 96 22.05 15.04 -15.97
C VAL A 96 21.89 16.29 -15.08
N ALA A 97 20.68 16.53 -14.61
CA ALA A 97 20.37 17.57 -13.65
C ALA A 97 19.10 17.20 -12.88
N THR A 98 19.13 17.32 -11.58
CA THR A 98 17.96 17.07 -10.72
C THR A 98 17.57 18.38 -10.03
N ASP A 99 16.33 18.82 -10.26
CA ASP A 99 15.68 19.89 -9.49
C ASP A 99 14.46 19.25 -8.79
N GLY A 100 14.72 18.66 -7.64
CA GLY A 100 13.72 17.94 -6.86
C GLY A 100 13.08 16.76 -7.63
N ARG A 101 11.90 16.95 -8.23
CA ARG A 101 11.17 15.88 -8.92
C ARG A 101 11.50 15.75 -10.41
N ARG A 102 12.05 16.80 -11.04
CA ARG A 102 12.30 16.84 -12.48
C ARG A 102 13.78 16.60 -12.75
N ALA A 103 14.14 15.34 -13.00
CA ALA A 103 15.41 15.03 -13.61
C ALA A 103 15.33 15.30 -15.12
N THR A 104 16.27 16.09 -15.66
CA THR A 104 16.52 16.06 -17.10
C THR A 104 17.22 14.73 -17.37
N VAL A 105 16.51 13.80 -17.97
CA VAL A 105 16.98 12.43 -18.21
C VAL A 105 17.77 12.44 -19.52
N ALA A 106 19.03 12.03 -19.47
CA ALA A 106 19.76 11.57 -20.64
C ALA A 106 19.73 10.03 -20.67
N PHE A 107 19.59 9.47 -21.86
CA PHE A 107 19.70 8.03 -22.01
C PHE A 107 21.18 7.61 -21.89
N ALA A 108 21.43 6.62 -21.04
CA ALA A 108 22.74 6.04 -20.82
C ALA A 108 22.94 4.79 -21.70
N SER A 109 24.18 4.42 -21.91
CA SER A 109 24.54 3.15 -22.55
C SER A 109 25.21 2.18 -21.59
N ASP A 110 25.56 2.63 -20.39
CA ASP A 110 26.21 1.84 -19.34
C ASP A 110 25.22 1.46 -18.24
N TRP A 111 25.21 0.16 -17.91
CA TRP A 111 24.41 -0.39 -16.82
C TRP A 111 24.75 0.19 -15.45
N LYS A 112 26.04 0.49 -15.24
CA LYS A 112 26.52 1.09 -13.99
C LYS A 112 25.97 2.51 -13.79
N ASP A 113 25.80 3.30 -14.85
CA ASP A 113 25.22 4.62 -14.79
C ASP A 113 23.73 4.56 -14.40
N ASP A 114 22.98 3.61 -14.97
CA ASP A 114 21.58 3.39 -14.57
C ASP A 114 21.48 2.90 -13.12
N ALA A 115 22.39 2.05 -12.68
CA ALA A 115 22.44 1.58 -11.31
C ALA A 115 22.75 2.73 -10.33
N ALA A 116 23.69 3.61 -10.68
CA ALA A 116 24.12 4.72 -9.82
C ALA A 116 23.01 5.72 -9.48
N ARG A 117 21.99 5.88 -10.31
CA ARG A 117 20.86 6.80 -10.06
C ARG A 117 19.76 6.18 -9.19
N ARG A 118 19.78 4.88 -8.92
CA ARG A 118 18.78 4.21 -8.08
C ARG A 118 18.91 4.62 -6.62
N ASP A 119 17.92 4.31 -5.82
CA ASP A 119 17.88 4.71 -4.41
C ASP A 119 18.81 3.86 -3.54
N PHE A 120 18.60 2.53 -3.53
CA PHE A 120 19.29 1.61 -2.62
C PHE A 120 20.08 0.55 -3.38
N THR A 121 21.20 0.11 -2.79
CA THR A 121 22.07 -0.93 -3.35
C THR A 121 21.30 -2.21 -3.67
N ILE A 122 20.41 -2.66 -2.77
CA ILE A 122 19.58 -3.86 -2.94
C ILE A 122 18.55 -3.74 -4.09
N ASN A 123 18.31 -2.57 -4.62
CA ASN A 123 17.42 -2.31 -5.77
C ASN A 123 18.19 -2.09 -7.07
N ALA A 124 19.53 -2.16 -7.03
CA ALA A 124 20.42 -1.95 -8.18
C ALA A 124 21.13 -3.23 -8.61
N LEU A 125 20.46 -4.35 -8.45
CA LEU A 125 20.90 -5.66 -8.94
C LEU A 125 20.26 -5.93 -10.29
N TYR A 126 21.06 -6.36 -11.26
CA TYR A 126 20.66 -6.63 -12.63
C TYR A 126 20.94 -8.10 -12.94
N ALA A 127 20.00 -8.81 -13.52
CA ALA A 127 20.18 -10.21 -13.88
C ALA A 127 20.06 -10.42 -15.39
N HIS A 128 21.03 -11.09 -15.98
CA HIS A 128 20.99 -11.47 -17.39
C HIS A 128 19.85 -12.46 -17.64
N PRO A 129 19.00 -12.26 -18.67
CA PRO A 129 17.78 -13.03 -18.83
C PRO A 129 18.00 -14.50 -19.18
N GLU A 130 19.13 -14.87 -19.80
CA GLU A 130 19.45 -16.24 -20.21
C GLU A 130 20.43 -16.92 -19.26
N THR A 131 21.54 -16.23 -18.89
CA THR A 131 22.58 -16.83 -18.03
C THR A 131 22.24 -16.73 -16.55
N SER A 132 21.30 -15.86 -16.18
CA SER A 132 20.96 -15.51 -14.79
C SER A 132 22.14 -14.91 -13.99
N GLU A 133 23.24 -14.55 -14.64
CA GLU A 133 24.36 -13.85 -14.00
C GLU A 133 23.90 -12.50 -13.46
N ILE A 134 24.36 -12.16 -12.26
CA ILE A 134 24.00 -10.92 -11.59
C ILE A 134 25.13 -9.91 -11.71
N ASP A 135 24.82 -8.75 -12.30
CA ASP A 135 25.67 -7.57 -12.27
C ASP A 135 25.34 -6.76 -11.01
N ASP A 136 26.30 -6.67 -10.09
CA ASP A 136 26.23 -5.88 -8.85
C ASP A 136 27.36 -4.84 -8.86
N TYR A 137 26.99 -3.57 -9.05
CA TYR A 137 27.94 -2.47 -9.17
C TYR A 137 28.23 -1.75 -7.84
N PHE A 138 27.40 -1.96 -6.80
CA PHE A 138 27.41 -1.17 -5.58
C PHE A 138 27.32 -1.99 -4.28
N GLY A 139 27.56 -3.32 -4.36
CA GLY A 139 27.55 -4.21 -3.20
C GLY A 139 26.15 -4.53 -2.67
N GLY A 140 25.16 -4.55 -3.56
CA GLY A 140 23.78 -4.85 -3.18
C GLY A 140 23.55 -6.30 -2.74
N LEU A 141 24.36 -7.24 -3.20
CA LEU A 141 24.29 -8.64 -2.76
C LEU A 141 24.74 -8.79 -1.31
N ASP A 142 25.86 -8.16 -0.94
CA ASP A 142 26.36 -8.17 0.44
C ASP A 142 25.38 -7.48 1.39
N ASP A 143 24.83 -6.32 0.97
CA ASP A 143 23.81 -5.60 1.73
C ASP A 143 22.52 -6.42 1.89
N LEU A 144 22.15 -7.19 0.87
CA LEU A 144 20.96 -8.04 0.91
C LEU A 144 21.13 -9.20 1.90
N ASP A 145 22.31 -9.85 1.89
CA ASP A 145 22.67 -10.90 2.83
C ASP A 145 22.74 -10.38 4.28
N ALA A 146 23.32 -9.20 4.46
CA ALA A 146 23.40 -8.52 5.75
C ALA A 146 22.06 -7.90 6.19
N ARG A 147 21.02 -7.92 5.35
CA ARG A 147 19.74 -7.25 5.59
C ARG A 147 19.90 -5.75 5.89
N THR A 148 20.82 -5.10 5.19
CA THR A 148 21.10 -3.67 5.30
C THR A 148 20.46 -2.90 4.15
N VAL A 149 19.75 -1.83 4.47
CA VAL A 149 19.20 -0.90 3.49
C VAL A 149 20.11 0.33 3.41
N ARG A 150 20.93 0.41 2.37
CA ARG A 150 21.93 1.45 2.18
C ARG A 150 21.68 2.23 0.89
N PHE A 151 21.84 3.55 0.96
CA PHE A 151 21.80 4.39 -0.24
C PHE A 151 22.99 4.13 -1.15
N ILE A 152 22.80 4.28 -2.46
CA ILE A 152 23.90 4.24 -3.43
C ILE A 152 24.65 5.57 -3.39
N GLY A 153 25.93 5.53 -3.00
CA GLY A 153 26.74 6.74 -2.83
C GLY A 153 26.35 7.55 -1.59
N ASP A 154 26.43 8.87 -1.67
CA ASP A 154 26.14 9.77 -0.56
C ASP A 154 24.63 9.86 -0.27
N ALA A 155 24.21 9.47 0.93
CA ALA A 155 22.80 9.43 1.34
C ALA A 155 22.13 10.81 1.27
N ARG A 156 22.84 11.88 1.67
CA ARG A 156 22.31 13.24 1.65
C ARG A 156 22.06 13.71 0.21
N GLN A 157 22.99 13.38 -0.68
CA GLN A 157 22.84 13.70 -2.10
C GLN A 157 21.64 12.96 -2.69
N ARG A 158 21.50 11.65 -2.41
CA ARG A 158 20.35 10.85 -2.86
C ARG A 158 19.01 11.40 -2.38
N ILE A 159 18.93 11.84 -1.13
CA ILE A 159 17.71 12.43 -0.57
C ILE A 159 17.43 13.81 -1.21
N LYS A 160 18.46 14.63 -1.48
CA LYS A 160 18.26 15.93 -2.15
C LYS A 160 17.72 15.82 -3.56
N GLU A 161 18.04 14.77 -4.28
CA GLU A 161 17.50 14.49 -5.62
C GLU A 161 16.00 14.13 -5.59
N ASP A 162 15.56 13.38 -4.60
CA ASP A 162 14.14 13.12 -4.35
C ASP A 162 13.92 12.87 -2.85
N HIS A 163 13.38 13.88 -2.19
CA HIS A 163 13.12 13.84 -0.75
C HIS A 163 12.17 12.68 -0.32
N LEU A 164 11.39 12.10 -1.25
CA LEU A 164 10.57 10.93 -0.95
C LEU A 164 11.41 9.71 -0.56
N ARG A 165 12.68 9.68 -0.94
CA ARG A 165 13.62 8.62 -0.59
C ARG A 165 13.75 8.44 0.94
N ILE A 166 13.47 9.48 1.74
CA ILE A 166 13.37 9.35 3.20
C ILE A 166 12.29 8.33 3.58
N LEU A 167 11.06 8.50 3.09
CA LEU A 167 9.96 7.58 3.40
C LEU A 167 10.19 6.20 2.78
N ARG A 168 10.76 6.16 1.58
CA ARG A 168 11.17 4.90 0.94
C ARG A 168 12.18 4.15 1.79
N TYR A 169 13.19 4.84 2.39
CA TYR A 169 14.15 4.23 3.29
C TYR A 169 13.47 3.50 4.45
N PHE A 170 12.56 4.16 5.16
CA PHE A 170 11.81 3.54 6.25
C PHE A 170 10.93 2.37 5.78
N ARG A 171 10.33 2.47 4.60
CA ARG A 171 9.57 1.37 4.02
C ARG A 171 10.45 0.15 3.70
N PHE A 172 11.59 0.37 3.08
CA PHE A 172 12.52 -0.71 2.76
C PHE A 172 13.16 -1.29 4.01
N GLN A 173 13.52 -0.46 4.97
CA GLN A 173 14.03 -0.89 6.27
C GLN A 173 13.00 -1.76 7.02
N ALA A 174 11.73 -1.34 7.08
CA ALA A 174 10.67 -2.12 7.70
C ALA A 174 10.39 -3.46 7.01
N ARG A 175 10.65 -3.53 5.69
CA ARG A 175 10.42 -4.76 4.90
C ARG A 175 11.60 -5.72 4.90
N PHE A 176 12.82 -5.24 4.86
CA PHE A 176 14.02 -6.03 4.59
C PHE A 176 15.14 -5.85 5.61
N GLY A 177 15.19 -4.71 6.30
CA GLY A 177 16.31 -4.35 7.16
C GLY A 177 16.31 -5.13 8.47
N ALA A 178 17.51 -5.52 8.93
CA ALA A 178 17.76 -6.03 10.28
C ALA A 178 18.38 -4.94 11.15
N GLU A 179 19.37 -4.25 10.63
CA GLU A 179 20.07 -3.18 11.31
C GLU A 179 19.94 -1.85 10.56
N TRP A 180 20.10 -0.75 11.28
CA TRP A 180 20.01 0.58 10.71
C TRP A 180 21.38 1.01 10.18
N ASP A 181 21.42 1.52 8.96
CA ASP A 181 22.60 2.20 8.43
C ASP A 181 22.70 3.60 9.03
N ASP A 182 23.77 3.88 9.79
CA ASP A 182 23.93 5.14 10.55
C ASP A 182 24.00 6.37 9.63
N GLU A 183 24.60 6.26 8.44
CA GLU A 183 24.67 7.34 7.48
C GLU A 183 23.31 7.66 6.91
N ALA A 184 22.55 6.65 6.53
CA ALA A 184 21.19 6.81 6.02
C ALA A 184 20.26 7.41 7.07
N VAL A 185 20.34 6.93 8.33
CA VAL A 185 19.56 7.44 9.47
C VAL A 185 19.85 8.92 9.69
N THR A 186 21.14 9.29 9.78
CA THR A 186 21.58 10.67 10.01
C THR A 186 21.12 11.60 8.86
N ALA A 187 21.26 11.14 7.61
CA ALA A 187 20.80 11.90 6.45
C ALA A 187 19.26 12.09 6.43
N CYS A 188 18.50 11.07 6.83
CA CYS A 188 17.04 11.15 6.94
C CYS A 188 16.61 12.15 8.03
N GLU A 189 17.28 12.17 9.18
CA GLU A 189 17.04 13.12 10.26
C GLU A 189 17.30 14.56 9.81
N GLU A 190 18.51 14.84 9.31
CA GLU A 190 18.92 16.17 8.86
C GLU A 190 18.01 16.77 7.77
N LEU A 191 17.50 15.92 6.89
CA LEU A 191 16.69 16.33 5.75
C LEU A 191 15.18 16.13 5.93
N SER A 192 14.73 15.67 7.10
CA SER A 192 13.31 15.35 7.38
C SER A 192 12.37 16.51 7.06
N ALA A 193 12.77 17.76 7.37
CA ALA A 193 11.97 18.96 7.12
C ALA A 193 11.63 19.19 5.64
N THR A 194 12.41 18.65 4.72
CA THR A 194 12.22 18.80 3.27
C THR A 194 10.98 18.04 2.76
N LEU A 195 10.48 17.06 3.53
CA LEU A 195 9.23 16.34 3.24
C LEU A 195 8.00 17.25 3.14
N LYS A 196 8.05 18.45 3.74
CA LYS A 196 6.99 19.47 3.63
C LYS A 196 6.71 19.88 2.18
N GLY A 197 7.73 19.87 1.34
CA GLY A 197 7.65 20.26 -0.07
C GLY A 197 7.07 19.19 -1.00
N LEU A 198 6.91 17.95 -0.55
CA LEU A 198 6.45 16.87 -1.40
C LEU A 198 4.93 16.90 -1.66
N SER A 199 4.55 16.34 -2.80
CA SER A 199 3.14 16.11 -3.09
C SER A 199 2.52 15.17 -2.05
N ARG A 200 1.36 15.53 -1.55
CA ARG A 200 0.70 14.79 -0.47
C ARG A 200 0.28 13.39 -0.89
N GLU A 201 -0.02 13.20 -2.15
CA GLU A 201 -0.33 11.88 -2.72
C GLU A 201 0.87 10.94 -2.64
N ARG A 202 2.09 11.43 -2.96
CA ARG A 202 3.31 10.63 -2.87
C ARG A 202 3.61 10.26 -1.41
N VAL A 203 3.47 11.22 -0.49
CA VAL A 203 3.63 10.97 0.96
C VAL A 203 2.61 9.94 1.44
N ALA A 204 1.34 10.08 1.06
CA ALA A 204 0.28 9.13 1.44
C ALA A 204 0.56 7.73 0.91
N MET A 205 1.02 7.60 -0.33
CA MET A 205 1.33 6.32 -0.95
C MET A 205 2.42 5.58 -0.17
N GLU A 206 3.53 6.24 0.17
CA GLU A 206 4.60 5.62 0.96
C GLU A 206 4.15 5.33 2.40
N LEU A 207 3.42 6.25 3.05
CA LEU A 207 2.90 6.05 4.39
C LEU A 207 1.96 4.83 4.48
N LEU A 208 1.03 4.71 3.55
CA LEU A 208 0.12 3.57 3.47
C LEU A 208 0.86 2.28 3.12
N ALA A 209 1.89 2.34 2.28
CA ALA A 209 2.74 1.19 1.97
C ALA A 209 3.53 0.72 3.20
N ILE A 210 4.00 1.63 4.08
CA ILE A 210 4.59 1.25 5.36
C ILE A 210 3.53 0.60 6.25
N CYS A 211 2.36 1.21 6.38
CA CYS A 211 1.25 0.65 7.16
C CYS A 211 0.82 -0.75 6.71
N ALA A 212 0.97 -1.09 5.44
CA ALA A 212 0.60 -2.39 4.88
C ALA A 212 1.60 -3.52 5.21
N LEU A 213 2.79 -3.21 5.72
CA LEU A 213 3.80 -4.21 6.05
C LEU A 213 3.38 -5.07 7.25
N PRO A 214 3.86 -6.32 7.37
CA PRO A 214 3.51 -7.20 8.49
C PRO A 214 3.74 -6.54 9.86
N ASP A 215 4.93 -6.04 10.12
CA ASP A 215 5.24 -5.29 11.35
C ASP A 215 6.08 -4.04 11.03
N PRO A 216 5.44 -2.86 10.90
CA PRO A 216 6.12 -1.60 10.65
C PRO A 216 6.45 -0.82 11.94
N TYR A 217 6.22 -1.39 13.14
CA TYR A 217 6.30 -0.64 14.39
C TYR A 217 7.66 0.02 14.61
N ALA A 218 8.74 -0.74 14.48
CA ALA A 218 10.11 -0.23 14.67
C ALA A 218 10.46 0.92 13.69
N ALA A 219 9.95 0.85 12.44
CA ALA A 219 10.15 1.94 11.48
C ALA A 219 9.40 3.21 11.89
N PHE A 220 8.13 3.10 12.32
CA PHE A 220 7.37 4.26 12.81
C PHE A 220 7.99 4.85 14.09
N GLU A 221 8.48 4.02 14.99
CA GLU A 221 9.17 4.49 16.19
C GLU A 221 10.42 5.28 15.82
N ARG A 222 11.24 4.74 14.92
CA ARG A 222 12.44 5.43 14.43
C ARG A 222 12.11 6.73 13.70
N MET A 223 11.06 6.72 12.84
CA MET A 223 10.57 7.94 12.19
C MET A 223 10.13 9.01 13.19
N ARG A 224 9.53 8.60 14.32
CA ARG A 224 9.13 9.50 15.40
C ARG A 224 10.35 10.11 16.09
N GLU A 225 11.33 9.29 16.47
CA GLU A 225 12.57 9.73 17.12
C GLU A 225 13.35 10.76 16.29
N LEU A 226 13.44 10.53 14.98
CA LEU A 226 14.15 11.37 14.03
C LEU A 226 13.31 12.57 13.51
N GLY A 227 12.14 12.81 14.09
CA GLY A 227 11.28 13.93 13.67
C GLY A 227 10.62 13.80 12.31
N VAL A 228 10.85 12.71 11.57
CA VAL A 228 10.23 12.44 10.25
C VAL A 228 8.71 12.37 10.37
N LEU A 229 8.23 11.63 11.38
CA LEU A 229 6.79 11.47 11.59
C LEU A 229 6.11 12.80 11.96
N ALA A 230 6.78 13.65 12.73
CA ALA A 230 6.28 14.99 13.09
C ALA A 230 6.05 15.90 11.87
N VAL A 231 6.75 15.66 10.76
CA VAL A 231 6.60 16.43 9.52
C VAL A 231 5.41 15.96 8.69
N ILE A 232 5.18 14.64 8.61
CA ILE A 232 4.16 14.06 7.72
C ILE A 232 2.84 13.77 8.43
N LEU A 233 2.91 13.40 9.72
CA LEU A 233 1.76 13.01 10.54
C LEU A 233 1.92 13.54 11.98
N PRO A 234 1.91 14.89 12.19
CA PRO A 234 2.16 15.52 13.48
C PRO A 234 1.13 15.16 14.57
N GLU A 235 0.03 14.55 14.20
CA GLU A 235 -1.00 14.07 15.11
C GLU A 235 -0.61 12.82 15.88
N THR A 236 0.46 12.12 15.46
CA THR A 236 0.92 10.89 16.09
C THR A 236 1.73 11.20 17.35
N THR A 237 1.22 10.81 18.49
CA THR A 237 1.88 10.91 19.81
C THR A 237 2.30 9.54 20.32
N PRO A 238 3.02 9.42 21.47
CA PRO A 238 3.32 8.13 22.08
C PRO A 238 2.08 7.26 22.32
N ALA A 239 0.91 7.85 22.62
CA ALA A 239 -0.32 7.11 22.81
C ALA A 239 -0.79 6.42 21.51
N GLN A 240 -0.65 7.07 20.37
CA GLN A 240 -0.96 6.49 19.06
C GLN A 240 0.05 5.40 18.66
N MET A 241 1.31 5.54 19.05
CA MET A 241 2.30 4.47 18.87
C MET A 241 1.93 3.22 19.66
N THR A 242 1.52 3.37 20.92
CA THR A 242 1.00 2.26 21.73
C THR A 242 -0.25 1.64 21.12
N ALA A 243 -1.16 2.45 20.59
CA ALA A 243 -2.37 1.98 19.89
C ALA A 243 -2.02 1.17 18.63
N LEU A 244 -1.04 1.61 17.84
CA LEU A 244 -0.55 0.87 16.68
C LEU A 244 0.03 -0.48 17.09
N GLN A 245 0.85 -0.53 18.13
CA GLN A 245 1.44 -1.76 18.63
C GLN A 245 0.36 -2.76 19.08
N GLY A 246 -0.62 -2.28 19.84
CA GLY A 246 -1.76 -3.09 20.28
C GLY A 246 -2.59 -3.61 19.10
N LEU A 247 -2.81 -2.78 18.08
CA LEU A 247 -3.52 -3.19 16.87
C LEU A 247 -2.77 -4.27 16.09
N ILE A 248 -1.45 -4.13 15.87
CA ILE A 248 -0.62 -5.14 15.19
C ILE A 248 -0.73 -6.49 15.92
N ALA A 249 -0.64 -6.47 17.25
CA ALA A 249 -0.80 -7.67 18.07
C ALA A 249 -2.22 -8.28 17.95
N ALA A 250 -3.28 -7.46 17.94
CA ALA A 250 -4.65 -7.91 17.79
C ALA A 250 -4.92 -8.50 16.39
N GLU A 251 -4.40 -7.88 15.33
CA GLU A 251 -4.47 -8.41 13.96
C GLU A 251 -3.82 -9.79 13.87
N ALA A 252 -2.61 -9.94 14.42
CA ALA A 252 -1.87 -11.21 14.41
C ALA A 252 -2.60 -12.29 15.23
N ALA A 253 -3.03 -11.97 16.45
CA ALA A 253 -3.71 -12.90 17.33
C ALA A 253 -5.03 -13.41 16.77
N GLN A 254 -5.76 -12.56 16.04
CA GLN A 254 -7.04 -12.90 15.44
C GLN A 254 -6.95 -13.33 13.97
N GLY A 255 -5.74 -13.37 13.38
CA GLY A 255 -5.50 -13.79 12.00
C GLY A 255 -6.14 -12.86 10.97
N PHE A 256 -6.13 -11.56 11.21
CA PHE A 256 -6.47 -10.53 10.23
C PHE A 256 -5.21 -10.05 9.52
N ALA A 257 -5.31 -9.88 8.22
CA ALA A 257 -4.22 -9.28 7.44
C ALA A 257 -3.99 -7.82 7.83
N PRO A 258 -2.75 -7.32 7.71
CA PRO A 258 -2.46 -5.90 7.82
C PRO A 258 -3.35 -5.06 6.91
N ASP A 259 -3.89 -3.97 7.47
CA ASP A 259 -4.71 -3.04 6.68
C ASP A 259 -4.18 -1.61 6.83
N PRO A 260 -3.79 -0.94 5.72
CA PRO A 260 -3.15 0.37 5.78
C PRO A 260 -4.04 1.49 6.33
N ILE A 261 -5.35 1.46 6.08
CA ILE A 261 -6.27 2.50 6.60
C ILE A 261 -6.56 2.29 8.08
N ARG A 262 -6.74 1.06 8.52
CA ARG A 262 -6.90 0.71 9.94
C ARG A 262 -5.68 1.12 10.75
N ARG A 263 -4.47 0.82 10.26
CA ARG A 263 -3.22 1.18 10.93
C ARG A 263 -2.95 2.68 10.90
N LEU A 264 -3.30 3.38 9.81
CA LEU A 264 -3.30 4.84 9.79
C LEU A 264 -4.26 5.41 10.84
N ALA A 265 -5.44 4.81 11.03
CA ALA A 265 -6.37 5.24 12.07
C ALA A 265 -5.82 5.04 13.50
N ALA A 266 -5.01 4.01 13.73
CA ALA A 266 -4.34 3.80 15.02
C ALA A 266 -3.26 4.86 15.29
N LEU A 267 -2.60 5.37 14.25
CA LEU A 267 -1.63 6.47 14.33
C LEU A 267 -2.27 7.84 14.55
N LEU A 268 -3.60 7.94 14.63
CA LEU A 268 -4.33 9.18 14.83
C LEU A 268 -5.11 9.16 16.15
N PRO A 269 -5.31 10.32 16.80
CA PRO A 269 -6.27 10.45 17.89
C PRO A 269 -7.66 9.96 17.46
N PRO A 270 -8.45 9.34 18.37
CA PRO A 270 -9.80 8.85 18.06
C PRO A 270 -10.81 9.99 17.97
N LEU A 271 -10.61 10.87 16.99
CA LEU A 271 -11.40 12.08 16.76
C LEU A 271 -11.69 12.21 15.25
N ALA A 272 -12.92 12.01 14.84
CA ALA A 272 -13.33 12.09 13.43
C ALA A 272 -12.90 13.39 12.72
N PRO A 273 -12.97 14.59 13.33
CA PRO A 273 -12.50 15.81 12.69
C PRO A 273 -10.98 15.81 12.40
N VAL A 274 -10.18 15.17 13.26
CA VAL A 274 -8.72 15.00 13.04
C VAL A 274 -8.49 14.05 11.88
N ALA A 275 -9.18 12.89 11.89
CA ALA A 275 -9.10 11.91 10.81
C ALA A 275 -9.51 12.52 9.46
N GLU A 276 -10.55 13.34 9.44
CA GLU A 276 -10.99 14.07 8.24
C GLU A 276 -9.90 15.03 7.73
N THR A 277 -9.35 15.84 8.62
CA THR A 277 -8.27 16.80 8.29
C THR A 277 -7.05 16.09 7.69
N VAL A 278 -6.64 14.97 8.31
CA VAL A 278 -5.53 14.15 7.81
C VAL A 278 -5.86 13.53 6.46
N ALA A 279 -7.06 12.96 6.29
CA ALA A 279 -7.49 12.37 5.03
C ALA A 279 -7.50 13.39 3.87
N VAL A 280 -7.95 14.61 4.12
CA VAL A 280 -7.92 15.71 3.15
C VAL A 280 -6.49 16.13 2.85
N ARG A 281 -5.66 16.30 3.88
CA ARG A 281 -4.23 16.66 3.72
C ARG A 281 -3.47 15.62 2.90
N LEU A 282 -3.72 14.33 3.13
CA LEU A 282 -3.10 13.22 2.42
C LEU A 282 -3.77 12.91 1.07
N ARG A 283 -4.83 13.62 0.71
CA ARG A 283 -5.60 13.44 -0.52
C ARG A 283 -6.10 12.00 -0.70
N LEU A 284 -6.56 11.39 0.38
CA LEU A 284 -7.15 10.07 0.34
C LEU A 284 -8.43 10.04 -0.49
N SER A 285 -8.75 8.90 -1.09
CA SER A 285 -10.00 8.71 -1.82
C SER A 285 -11.22 8.90 -0.90
N ARG A 286 -12.39 9.17 -1.49
CA ARG A 286 -13.64 9.32 -0.73
C ARG A 286 -13.94 8.11 0.17
N ALA A 287 -13.68 6.90 -0.33
CA ALA A 287 -13.91 5.67 0.42
C ALA A 287 -12.93 5.54 1.61
N GLN A 288 -11.63 5.79 1.37
CA GLN A 288 -10.61 5.76 2.42
C GLN A 288 -10.88 6.82 3.50
N ARG A 289 -11.27 8.05 3.10
CA ARG A 289 -11.63 9.13 4.04
C ARG A 289 -12.81 8.71 4.92
N ALA A 290 -13.89 8.22 4.33
CA ALA A 290 -15.07 7.78 5.09
C ALA A 290 -14.72 6.67 6.08
N ARG A 291 -13.93 5.67 5.66
CA ARG A 291 -13.48 4.57 6.52
C ARG A 291 -12.59 5.07 7.66
N LEU A 292 -11.62 5.97 7.38
CA LEU A 292 -10.74 6.55 8.39
C LEU A 292 -11.51 7.32 9.45
N MET A 293 -12.50 8.11 9.04
CA MET A 293 -13.38 8.84 9.95
C MET A 293 -14.21 7.89 10.83
N THR A 294 -14.81 6.87 10.22
CA THR A 294 -15.61 5.86 10.96
C THR A 294 -14.73 5.11 11.99
N ALA A 295 -13.50 4.76 11.62
CA ALA A 295 -12.56 4.14 12.54
C ALA A 295 -12.15 5.06 13.71
N ALA A 296 -12.10 6.37 13.48
CA ALA A 296 -11.81 7.36 14.53
C ALA A 296 -12.98 7.57 15.52
N GLU A 297 -14.22 7.20 15.15
CA GLU A 297 -15.41 7.28 16.01
C GLU A 297 -15.57 6.05 16.93
N ARG A 298 -14.55 5.20 17.06
CA ARG A 298 -14.60 4.00 17.89
C ARG A 298 -14.97 4.32 19.33
N MET A 299 -15.83 3.48 19.93
CA MET A 299 -16.30 3.61 21.30
C MET A 299 -16.15 2.27 22.04
N GLY A 300 -16.12 2.32 23.38
CA GLY A 300 -16.05 1.11 24.21
C GLY A 300 -17.24 0.13 23.99
N GLU A 301 -18.41 0.67 23.66
CA GLU A 301 -19.65 -0.07 23.41
C GLU A 301 -19.66 -0.86 22.07
N ASP A 302 -18.70 -0.60 21.18
CA ASP A 302 -18.62 -1.27 19.87
C ASP A 302 -18.55 -2.80 19.99
N ALA A 303 -17.98 -3.28 21.08
CA ALA A 303 -17.83 -4.73 21.35
C ALA A 303 -19.12 -5.41 21.83
N GLU A 304 -20.14 -4.66 22.25
CA GLU A 304 -21.39 -5.23 22.79
C GLU A 304 -22.22 -5.92 21.71
N ASN A 305 -22.25 -5.33 20.49
CA ASN A 305 -22.95 -5.94 19.35
C ASN A 305 -22.20 -5.74 18.04
N PRO A 306 -21.18 -6.59 17.74
CA PRO A 306 -20.37 -6.49 16.53
C PRO A 306 -21.17 -6.52 15.23
N GLN A 307 -22.21 -7.34 15.17
CA GLN A 307 -23.05 -7.47 13.96
C GLN A 307 -23.89 -6.21 13.72
N ALA A 308 -24.44 -5.61 14.77
CA ALA A 308 -25.14 -4.33 14.66
C ALA A 308 -24.19 -3.21 14.21
N LEU A 309 -22.97 -3.19 14.73
CA LEU A 309 -21.92 -2.27 14.30
C LEU A 309 -21.62 -2.44 12.80
N ALA A 310 -21.45 -3.71 12.36
CA ALA A 310 -21.18 -4.03 10.96
C ALA A 310 -22.34 -3.69 10.02
N TYR A 311 -23.58 -3.89 10.47
CA TYR A 311 -24.79 -3.50 9.73
C TYR A 311 -24.83 -1.97 9.52
N LYS A 312 -24.52 -1.21 10.55
CA LYS A 312 -24.55 0.25 10.53
C LYS A 312 -23.41 0.87 9.70
N TYR A 313 -22.16 0.39 9.86
CA TYR A 313 -20.96 1.03 9.34
C TYR A 313 -20.24 0.23 8.25
N LYS A 314 -20.78 -0.90 7.80
CA LYS A 314 -20.17 -1.94 6.97
C LYS A 314 -19.16 -2.80 7.74
N ASN A 315 -19.05 -4.04 7.29
CA ASN A 315 -18.26 -5.08 7.95
C ASN A 315 -16.79 -4.66 8.15
N GLU A 316 -16.16 -4.10 7.13
CA GLU A 316 -14.76 -3.65 7.16
C GLU A 316 -14.51 -2.59 8.25
N SER A 317 -15.36 -1.56 8.34
CA SER A 317 -15.25 -0.50 9.36
C SER A 317 -15.53 -0.99 10.77
N ALA A 318 -16.43 -1.97 10.93
CA ALA A 318 -16.69 -2.60 12.22
C ALA A 318 -15.48 -3.41 12.69
N ILE A 319 -14.87 -4.20 11.81
CA ILE A 319 -13.62 -4.92 12.10
C ILE A 319 -12.52 -3.94 12.54
N ASP A 320 -12.37 -2.80 11.85
CA ASP A 320 -11.38 -1.79 12.21
C ASP A 320 -11.59 -1.29 13.65
N ARG A 321 -12.82 -0.94 14.01
CA ARG A 321 -13.16 -0.41 15.33
C ARG A 321 -12.95 -1.44 16.44
N LEU A 322 -13.36 -2.70 16.21
CA LEU A 322 -13.19 -3.78 17.17
C LEU A 322 -11.72 -4.11 17.41
N LEU A 323 -10.92 -4.29 16.36
CA LEU A 323 -9.50 -4.59 16.49
C LEU A 323 -8.73 -3.47 17.19
N MET A 324 -9.03 -2.21 16.88
CA MET A 324 -8.41 -1.06 17.57
C MET A 324 -8.86 -0.90 19.03
N ALA A 325 -10.03 -1.42 19.39
CA ALA A 325 -10.49 -1.50 20.78
C ALA A 325 -9.95 -2.73 21.52
N GLY A 326 -9.19 -3.61 20.85
CA GLY A 326 -8.74 -4.88 21.41
C GLY A 326 -9.86 -5.90 21.60
N ALA A 327 -11.01 -5.70 20.94
CA ALA A 327 -12.17 -6.58 21.02
C ALA A 327 -12.10 -7.72 19.99
N ASP A 328 -12.93 -8.75 20.19
CA ASP A 328 -13.03 -9.87 19.26
C ASP A 328 -13.80 -9.48 17.99
N ALA A 329 -13.12 -9.58 16.85
CA ALA A 329 -13.68 -9.32 15.53
C ALA A 329 -13.95 -10.62 14.71
N GLN A 330 -13.67 -11.79 15.29
CA GLN A 330 -13.76 -13.08 14.58
C GLN A 330 -15.16 -13.35 14.04
N LEU A 331 -16.21 -12.95 14.77
CA LEU A 331 -17.61 -13.11 14.36
C LEU A 331 -17.93 -12.40 13.04
N LEU A 332 -17.12 -11.42 12.66
CA LEU A 332 -17.30 -10.65 11.44
C LEU A 332 -16.52 -11.21 10.24
N LYS A 333 -15.67 -12.22 10.43
CA LYS A 333 -15.00 -12.89 9.30
C LYS A 333 -16.02 -13.57 8.40
N GLY A 334 -16.13 -13.07 7.16
CA GLY A 334 -17.08 -13.63 6.19
C GLY A 334 -18.55 -13.35 6.51
N TRP A 335 -18.85 -12.56 7.56
CA TRP A 335 -20.21 -12.15 7.84
C TRP A 335 -20.70 -11.13 6.82
N GLU A 336 -21.88 -11.41 6.28
CA GLU A 336 -22.58 -10.51 5.37
C GLU A 336 -23.82 -9.94 6.06
N ALA A 337 -24.01 -8.63 5.93
CA ALA A 337 -25.17 -7.96 6.51
C ALA A 337 -26.47 -8.50 5.89
N PRO A 338 -27.38 -9.05 6.70
CA PRO A 338 -28.65 -9.54 6.18
C PRO A 338 -29.51 -8.37 5.67
N ARG A 339 -30.36 -8.68 4.70
CA ARG A 339 -31.27 -7.69 4.16
C ARG A 339 -32.48 -7.55 5.06
N PHE A 340 -32.82 -6.33 5.46
CA PHE A 340 -34.01 -6.06 6.24
C PHE A 340 -35.28 -6.52 5.47
N PRO A 341 -36.11 -7.45 6.03
CA PRO A 341 -37.18 -8.10 5.28
C PRO A 341 -38.43 -7.27 5.12
N LEU A 342 -38.65 -6.19 5.92
CA LEU A 342 -39.84 -5.37 5.86
C LEU A 342 -39.77 -4.36 4.69
N LYS A 343 -40.88 -4.21 4.00
CA LYS A 343 -41.08 -3.19 2.98
C LYS A 343 -42.18 -2.20 3.38
N GLY A 344 -42.06 -0.94 3.01
CA GLY A 344 -43.04 0.11 3.34
C GLY A 344 -44.47 -0.23 2.92
N GLY A 345 -44.67 -0.97 1.84
CA GLY A 345 -46.00 -1.44 1.41
C GLY A 345 -46.72 -2.32 2.43
N ALA A 346 -45.98 -3.12 3.24
CA ALA A 346 -46.59 -3.93 4.30
C ALA A 346 -47.16 -3.09 5.46
N ILE A 347 -46.58 -1.92 5.70
CA ILE A 347 -47.06 -0.93 6.71
C ILE A 347 -48.30 -0.24 6.18
N VAL A 348 -48.29 0.20 4.92
CA VAL A 348 -49.44 0.83 4.26
C VAL A 348 -50.64 -0.13 4.21
N ALA A 349 -50.41 -1.40 3.91
CA ALA A 349 -51.46 -2.43 3.90
C ALA A 349 -52.14 -2.63 5.26
N ARG A 350 -51.53 -2.18 6.36
CA ARG A 350 -52.07 -2.18 7.73
C ARG A 350 -52.78 -0.87 8.12
N GLY A 351 -53.02 0.01 7.13
CA GLY A 351 -53.82 1.22 7.35
C GLY A 351 -53.03 2.48 7.67
N VAL A 352 -51.71 2.42 7.66
CA VAL A 352 -50.87 3.62 7.85
C VAL A 352 -50.81 4.41 6.55
N GLY A 353 -51.11 5.71 6.59
CA GLY A 353 -51.03 6.59 5.42
C GLY A 353 -49.60 6.66 4.85
N ALA A 354 -49.48 6.60 3.52
CA ALA A 354 -48.19 6.77 2.88
C ALA A 354 -47.54 8.11 3.23
N GLY A 355 -46.26 8.06 3.68
CA GLY A 355 -45.56 9.30 4.04
C GLY A 355 -44.51 9.13 5.18
N PRO A 356 -44.20 10.21 5.89
CA PRO A 356 -43.16 10.21 6.93
C PRO A 356 -43.37 9.19 8.06
N GLU A 357 -44.65 8.88 8.37
CA GLU A 357 -45.00 7.91 9.41
C GLU A 357 -44.53 6.49 9.06
N VAL A 358 -44.69 6.06 7.80
CA VAL A 358 -44.14 4.77 7.31
C VAL A 358 -42.62 4.71 7.52
N ALA A 359 -41.91 5.79 7.22
CA ALA A 359 -40.46 5.86 7.41
C ALA A 359 -40.05 5.85 8.89
N ARG A 360 -40.87 6.39 9.78
CA ARG A 360 -40.66 6.35 11.23
C ARG A 360 -40.80 4.92 11.75
N ILE A 361 -41.88 4.26 11.42
CA ILE A 361 -42.17 2.88 11.82
C ILE A 361 -41.11 1.93 11.25
N MET A 362 -40.73 2.09 9.97
CA MET A 362 -39.64 1.31 9.35
C MET A 362 -38.36 1.37 10.17
N ARG A 363 -37.93 2.59 10.53
CA ARG A 363 -36.69 2.78 11.31
C ARG A 363 -36.76 2.18 12.70
N GLU A 364 -37.91 2.29 13.36
CA GLU A 364 -38.15 1.73 14.69
C GLU A 364 -38.07 0.21 14.67
N ILE A 365 -38.74 -0.43 13.70
CA ILE A 365 -38.71 -1.89 13.54
C ILE A 365 -37.30 -2.37 13.11
N GLU A 366 -36.64 -1.64 12.22
CA GLU A 366 -35.28 -1.97 11.80
C GLU A 366 -34.29 -1.91 12.98
N ALA A 367 -34.39 -0.86 13.83
CA ALA A 367 -33.57 -0.76 15.04
C ALA A 367 -33.83 -1.92 16.02
N ARG A 368 -35.09 -2.31 16.20
CA ARG A 368 -35.47 -3.47 17.03
C ARG A 368 -34.98 -4.79 16.44
N TRP A 369 -35.12 -4.96 15.12
CA TRP A 369 -34.65 -6.13 14.39
C TRP A 369 -33.12 -6.30 14.51
N VAL A 370 -32.37 -5.22 14.41
CA VAL A 370 -30.92 -5.23 14.65
C VAL A 370 -30.60 -5.60 16.08
N SER A 371 -31.29 -5.01 17.07
CA SER A 371 -31.06 -5.27 18.50
C SER A 371 -31.42 -6.71 18.92
N GLU A 372 -32.41 -7.33 18.27
CA GLU A 372 -32.80 -8.74 18.50
C GLU A 372 -31.92 -9.74 17.69
N GLY A 373 -30.84 -9.27 17.00
CA GLY A 373 -29.89 -10.12 16.29
C GLY A 373 -30.39 -10.66 14.95
N PHE A 374 -31.10 -9.82 14.20
CA PHE A 374 -31.56 -10.09 12.82
C PHE A 374 -32.54 -11.27 12.70
N PRO A 375 -33.64 -11.33 13.48
CA PRO A 375 -34.60 -12.40 13.38
C PRO A 375 -35.28 -12.48 12.00
N ASP A 376 -36.00 -13.57 11.76
CA ASP A 376 -36.69 -13.86 10.50
C ASP A 376 -37.88 -12.92 10.23
N GLU A 377 -38.44 -13.03 9.01
CA GLU A 377 -39.53 -12.19 8.53
C GLU A 377 -40.78 -12.34 9.42
N ALA A 378 -41.07 -13.55 9.97
CA ALA A 378 -42.22 -13.77 10.81
C ALA A 378 -42.13 -12.91 12.10
N ARG A 379 -40.95 -12.87 12.73
CA ARG A 379 -40.71 -12.02 13.90
C ARG A 379 -40.82 -10.51 13.57
N VAL A 380 -40.34 -10.10 12.42
CA VAL A 380 -40.44 -8.70 11.95
C VAL A 380 -41.89 -8.29 11.73
N LEU A 381 -42.75 -9.20 11.22
CA LEU A 381 -44.18 -8.92 11.09
C LEU A 381 -44.88 -8.78 12.45
N GLN A 382 -44.49 -9.61 13.46
CA GLN A 382 -44.96 -9.42 14.83
C GLN A 382 -44.57 -8.07 15.42
N MET A 383 -43.28 -7.62 15.20
CA MET A 383 -42.83 -6.30 15.63
C MET A 383 -43.65 -5.19 14.99
N LEU A 384 -44.04 -5.36 13.71
CA LEU A 384 -44.91 -4.43 13.02
C LEU A 384 -46.32 -4.36 13.65
N ASP A 385 -46.91 -5.51 13.94
CA ASP A 385 -48.22 -5.57 14.56
C ASP A 385 -48.20 -4.97 15.98
N ASP A 386 -47.15 -5.23 16.77
CA ASP A 386 -46.93 -4.61 18.10
C ASP A 386 -46.79 -3.09 18.01
N ALA A 387 -46.12 -2.58 16.98
CA ALA A 387 -45.89 -1.15 16.80
C ALA A 387 -47.16 -0.36 16.34
N LEU A 388 -48.17 -1.09 15.84
CA LEU A 388 -49.43 -0.48 15.35
C LEU A 388 -50.59 -0.66 16.34
N SER A 389 -50.41 -1.44 17.41
CA SER A 389 -51.37 -1.65 18.51
C SER A 389 -51.32 -0.49 19.50
#